data_2f89bf300b79494a7eb2b94ba372c78e
#
_entry.id   2f89bf300b79494a7eb2b94ba372c78e
#
_cell.length_a   1.000
_cell.length_b   1.000
_cell.length_c   1.000
_cell.angle_alpha   90.00
_cell.angle_beta   90.00
_cell.angle_gamma   90.00
#
_symmetry.space_group_name_H-M   'P 1'
#
loop_
_entity.id
_entity.type
_entity.pdbx_description
1 polymer ?
#
loop_
_entity_poly.entity_id
_entity_poly.type
_entity_poly.pdbx_seq_one_letter_code
_entity_poly.pdbx_strand_id
1 'polypeptide(L)' 'MTDRDRSTESATELLTPLSVLYSVVEDAQRYKDYLEENAQGIYDQELADFLFELRDETRRRAKLAEGLLAPRLADGGVQ' A
#
# COMPACT_ATOMS: atom_id res chain seq x y z
N MET A 1 -19.47 13.90 19.24
CA MET A 1 -19.44 14.18 17.99
C MET A 1 -18.26 14.84 17.57
N THR A 2 -17.99 15.92 18.08
CA THR A 2 -16.82 16.67 17.73
C THR A 2 -15.55 15.89 17.87
N ASP A 3 -15.47 15.05 18.88
CA ASP A 3 -14.27 14.27 19.09
C ASP A 3 -14.01 13.33 17.95
N ARG A 4 -15.05 12.73 17.41
CA ARG A 4 -14.86 11.82 16.32
C ARG A 4 -14.38 12.53 15.08
N ASP A 5 -14.95 13.68 14.77
CA ASP A 5 -14.52 14.44 13.62
C ASP A 5 -13.09 14.88 13.79
N ARG A 6 -12.73 15.26 14.99
CA ARG A 6 -11.38 15.71 15.25
C ARG A 6 -10.39 14.58 15.07
N SER A 7 -10.75 13.37 15.49
CA SER A 7 -9.88 12.23 15.31
C SER A 7 -9.63 11.95 13.86
N THR A 8 -10.66 12.04 13.05
CA THR A 8 -10.52 11.80 11.62
C THR A 8 -9.61 12.83 11.00
N GLU A 9 -9.75 14.07 11.38
CA GLU A 9 -8.91 15.11 10.85
C GLU A 9 -7.46 14.91 11.25
N SER A 10 -7.23 14.50 12.48
CA SER A 10 -5.88 14.27 12.93
C SER A 10 -5.23 13.15 12.15
N ALA A 11 -5.97 12.09 11.92
CA ALA A 11 -5.42 10.97 11.15
C ALA A 11 -5.04 11.42 9.75
N THR A 12 -5.88 12.24 9.14
CA THR A 12 -5.59 12.73 7.81
C THR A 12 -4.35 13.62 7.81
N GLU A 13 -4.23 14.46 8.82
CA GLU A 13 -3.11 15.35 8.89
C GLU A 13 -1.79 14.63 9.10
N LEU A 14 -1.83 13.44 9.70
CA LEU A 14 -0.63 12.68 9.91
C LEU A 14 -0.13 11.99 8.65
N LEU A 15 -0.96 11.93 7.61
CA LEU A 15 -0.54 11.31 6.37
C LEU A 15 0.37 12.26 5.62
N THR A 16 1.60 11.84 5.42
CA THR A 16 2.55 12.61 4.66
C THR A 16 2.80 11.89 3.34
N PRO A 17 3.37 12.57 2.36
CA PRO A 17 3.68 11.87 1.11
C PRO A 17 4.56 10.64 1.33
N LEU A 18 5.52 10.72 2.25
CA LEU A 18 6.37 9.57 2.49
C LEU A 18 5.59 8.43 3.11
N SER A 19 4.66 8.72 4.02
CA SER A 19 3.87 7.67 4.62
C SER A 19 2.96 7.01 3.60
N VAL A 20 2.49 7.76 2.61
CA VAL A 20 1.70 7.18 1.54
C VAL A 20 2.54 6.23 0.71
N LEU A 21 3.78 6.61 0.42
CA LEU A 21 4.67 5.73 -0.32
C LEU A 21 4.95 4.44 0.45
N TYR A 22 5.15 4.54 1.75
CA TYR A 22 5.32 3.36 2.58
C TYR A 22 4.08 2.47 2.53
N SER A 23 2.90 3.08 2.55
CA SER A 23 1.66 2.31 2.49
C SER A 23 1.54 1.53 1.20
N VAL A 24 1.96 2.13 0.09
CA VAL A 24 1.91 1.44 -1.20
C VAL A 24 2.80 0.20 -1.17
N VAL A 25 4.00 0.34 -0.60
CA VAL A 25 4.91 -0.79 -0.51
C VAL A 25 4.35 -1.88 0.39
N GLU A 26 3.78 -1.48 1.53
CA GLU A 26 3.21 -2.45 2.46
C GLU A 26 2.02 -3.17 1.87
N ASP A 27 1.18 -2.46 1.13
CA ASP A 27 0.01 -3.06 0.50
C ASP A 27 0.43 -4.09 -0.53
N ALA A 28 1.47 -3.81 -1.29
CA ALA A 28 1.95 -4.76 -2.28
C ALA A 28 2.38 -6.06 -1.61
N GLN A 29 3.09 -5.95 -0.48
CA GLN A 29 3.53 -7.13 0.23
C GLN A 29 2.34 -7.90 0.79
N ARG A 30 1.34 -7.17 1.30
CA ARG A 30 0.15 -7.79 1.85
C ARG A 30 -0.62 -8.56 0.80
N TYR A 31 -0.80 -7.99 -0.38
CA TYR A 31 -1.53 -8.66 -1.45
C TYR A 31 -0.76 -9.89 -1.94
N LYS A 32 0.55 -9.77 -2.04
CA LYS A 32 1.37 -10.87 -2.45
C LYS A 32 1.25 -12.03 -1.47
N ASP A 33 1.38 -11.74 -0.18
CA ASP A 33 1.29 -12.76 0.85
C ASP A 33 -0.08 -13.42 0.86
N TYR A 34 -1.13 -12.62 0.73
CA TYR A 34 -2.48 -13.15 0.73
C TYR A 34 -2.67 -14.15 -0.41
N LEU A 35 -2.23 -13.76 -1.61
CA LEU A 35 -2.43 -14.63 -2.76
C LEU A 35 -1.57 -15.87 -2.69
N GLU A 36 -0.36 -15.77 -2.15
CA GLU A 36 0.46 -16.94 -2.01
C GLU A 36 -0.16 -17.96 -1.08
N GLU A 37 -0.85 -17.47 -0.06
CA GLU A 37 -1.45 -18.38 0.90
C GLU A 37 -2.82 -18.88 0.50
N ASN A 38 -3.53 -18.12 -0.30
CA ASN A 38 -4.94 -18.40 -0.56
C ASN A 38 -5.33 -18.64 -2.01
N ALA A 39 -4.39 -18.56 -2.93
CA ALA A 39 -4.75 -18.63 -4.34
C ALA A 39 -5.50 -19.90 -4.69
N GLN A 40 -5.10 -21.01 -4.09
CA GLN A 40 -5.74 -22.27 -4.43
C GLN A 40 -7.15 -22.37 -3.91
N GLY A 41 -7.53 -21.53 -2.97
CA GLY A 41 -8.88 -21.52 -2.44
C GLY A 41 -9.81 -20.60 -3.17
N ILE A 42 -9.34 -19.91 -4.19
CA ILE A 42 -10.17 -18.99 -4.94
C ILE A 42 -10.74 -19.73 -6.14
N TYR A 43 -11.99 -20.14 -6.05
CA TYR A 43 -12.60 -20.91 -7.12
C TYR A 43 -13.25 -20.07 -8.19
N ASP A 44 -13.53 -18.83 -7.92
CA ASP A 44 -14.14 -17.91 -8.89
C ASP A 44 -13.03 -17.39 -9.78
N GLN A 45 -13.01 -17.83 -11.03
CA GLN A 45 -11.94 -17.48 -11.95
C GLN A 45 -11.86 -15.99 -12.22
N GLU A 46 -13.01 -15.35 -12.35
CA GLU A 46 -13.04 -13.94 -12.60
C GLU A 46 -12.43 -13.16 -11.44
N LEU A 47 -12.77 -13.57 -10.23
CA LEU A 47 -12.24 -12.93 -9.04
C LEU A 47 -10.73 -13.20 -8.93
N ALA A 48 -10.33 -14.43 -9.20
CA ALA A 48 -8.91 -14.77 -9.14
C ALA A 48 -8.10 -13.93 -10.12
N ASP A 49 -8.61 -13.78 -11.34
CA ASP A 49 -7.91 -12.98 -12.33
C ASP A 49 -7.76 -11.54 -11.88
N PHE A 50 -8.81 -10.99 -11.30
CA PHE A 50 -8.75 -9.61 -10.81
C PHE A 50 -7.71 -9.47 -9.71
N LEU A 51 -7.69 -10.42 -8.78
CA LEU A 51 -6.77 -10.34 -7.66
C LEU A 51 -5.32 -10.49 -8.11
N PHE A 52 -5.05 -11.35 -9.09
CA PHE A 52 -3.71 -11.48 -9.60
C PHE A 52 -3.25 -10.23 -10.34
N GLU A 53 -4.16 -9.61 -11.09
CA GLU A 53 -3.84 -8.36 -11.76
C GLU A 53 -3.59 -7.26 -10.75
N LEU A 54 -4.39 -7.22 -9.70
CA LEU A 54 -4.23 -6.22 -8.66
C LEU A 54 -2.87 -6.38 -7.98
N ARG A 55 -2.48 -7.62 -7.71
CA ARG A 55 -1.18 -7.87 -7.11
C ARG A 55 -0.06 -7.36 -8.01
N ASP A 56 -0.14 -7.66 -9.30
CA ASP A 56 0.91 -7.26 -10.24
C ASP A 56 0.97 -5.75 -10.38
N GLU A 57 -0.18 -5.11 -10.45
CA GLU A 57 -0.23 -3.67 -10.56
C GLU A 57 0.33 -3.01 -9.31
N THR A 58 -0.07 -3.50 -8.15
CA THR A 58 0.40 -2.93 -6.90
C THR A 58 1.91 -3.12 -6.75
N ARG A 59 2.41 -4.25 -7.23
CA ARG A 59 3.84 -4.50 -7.16
C ARG A 59 4.62 -3.52 -8.02
N ARG A 60 4.11 -3.21 -9.21
CA ARG A 60 4.75 -2.22 -10.06
C ARG A 60 4.77 -0.86 -9.39
N ARG A 61 3.65 -0.48 -8.79
CA ARG A 61 3.56 0.80 -8.10
C ARG A 61 4.46 0.83 -6.89
N ALA A 62 4.60 -0.31 -6.20
CA ALA A 62 5.48 -0.37 -5.05
C ALA A 62 6.93 -0.15 -5.46
N LYS A 63 7.33 -0.67 -6.60
CA LYS A 63 8.70 -0.44 -7.06
C LYS A 63 8.94 1.01 -7.36
N LEU A 64 7.96 1.69 -7.95
CA LEU A 64 8.07 3.11 -8.19
C LEU A 64 8.12 3.88 -6.88
N ALA A 65 7.32 3.46 -5.90
CA ALA A 65 7.32 4.12 -4.60
C ALA A 65 8.67 3.95 -3.92
N GLU A 66 9.26 2.77 -4.01
CA GLU A 66 10.58 2.54 -3.43
C GLU A 66 11.62 3.43 -4.08
N GLY A 67 11.53 3.59 -5.40
CA GLY A 67 12.45 4.47 -6.11
C GLY A 67 12.32 5.91 -5.69
N LEU A 68 11.12 6.32 -5.30
CA LEU A 68 10.91 7.67 -4.81
C LEU A 68 11.34 7.82 -3.35
N LEU A 69 11.19 6.76 -2.57
CA LEU A 69 11.57 6.80 -1.16
C LEU A 69 13.07 6.84 -0.95
N ALA A 70 13.80 6.05 -1.70
CA ALA A 70 15.22 5.86 -1.44
C ALA A 70 16.02 7.15 -1.37
N PRO A 71 15.95 8.04 -2.37
CA PRO A 71 16.74 9.25 -2.28
C PRO A 71 16.27 10.19 -1.17
N ARG A 72 14.98 10.14 -0.87
CA ARG A 72 14.43 11.02 0.15
C ARG A 72 14.85 10.58 1.55
N LEU A 73 14.95 9.28 1.76
CA LEU A 73 15.43 8.78 3.02
C LEU A 73 16.93 9.01 3.16
N ALA A 74 17.65 8.87 2.07
CA ALA A 74 19.08 9.09 2.09
C ALA A 74 19.45 10.53 2.44
N ASP A 75 18.58 11.48 2.02
CA ASP A 75 18.81 12.86 2.33
C ASP A 75 18.42 13.19 3.75
N GLY A 76 18.12 12.23 4.51
CA GLY A 76 17.67 12.50 5.78
C GLY A 76 16.21 12.73 5.80
N GLY A 77 15.69 12.77 4.65
CA GLY A 77 14.37 12.82 4.33
C GLY A 77 13.34 13.10 5.28
N VAL A 78 13.73 13.51 6.27
CA VAL A 78 12.91 13.61 7.25
C VAL A 78 12.12 14.73 7.26
N GLN A 79 12.49 15.68 6.70
CA GLN A 79 11.78 16.85 6.75
C GLN A 79 10.49 16.83 6.13
#